data_0bba012a5b203546ae098c704547a01b
#
_entry.id   0bba012a5b203546ae098c704547a01b
#
_cell.length_a   1.000
_cell.length_b   1.000
_cell.length_c   1.000
_cell.angle_alpha   90.00
_cell.angle_beta   90.00
_cell.angle_gamma   90.00
#
_symmetry.space_group_name_H-M   'P 1'
#
loop_
_entity.id
_entity.type
_entity.pdbx_description
1 polymer ?
#
loop_
_entity_poly.entity_id
_entity_poly.type
_entity_poly.pdbx_seq_one_letter_code
_entity_poly.pdbx_strand_id
1 'polypeptide(L)'
;MGAHFVGIQVMSRILLSYIAAVAMLASAQGAAAQTEIQWWHAMGGNLGETVNALADQFNKSQKDYKVIPVYKGSYTETLTAAIAAFRAKQGPDIVQVFEVGTASMMAAKGAVYPVYQLMADEKEPFDPKSFIGPVYSYYSTTDGKLLSMPFNSSTPVFYWNKEEFKKAGLDPDKAPVTWPEVGEDGKKLIASGVKCGFTPQWQTWTLIENYGAWHNLPFATKENGFGGTDIKLEFNDPARIKFIGMLADWVKDKRMVYGGREGKSTALFTSGECAMHIASSGSASAIQKALGAENVGIGMMPYSPDVIAKPQNSIIGGATLWVLKGRPKAEYKGVAKFLTFLSSPPVQAKWHQETGYVPITLAAYKLTQESGFYKKFPGRDIAVKELTLNPPTVNSRGLRIGNFVQIRDVEYQELEAVWSGKKDAKSALDEAVKRGNELLRKFDEANK
;
A
#
# COMPACT_ATOMS: atom_id res chain seq x y z
N MET A 1 23.60 31.70 84.06
CA MET A 1 23.99 30.54 83.27
C MET A 1 22.76 30.07 82.54
N GLY A 2 22.36 30.62 81.34
CA GLY A 2 21.13 30.21 80.66
C GLY A 2 20.96 30.69 79.22
N ALA A 3 22.01 31.30 78.61
CA ALA A 3 21.86 31.94 77.31
C ALA A 3 22.62 31.26 76.12
N HIS A 4 23.44 30.24 76.39
CA HIS A 4 24.32 29.65 75.35
C HIS A 4 23.80 28.37 74.74
N PHE A 5 22.74 27.76 75.23
CA PHE A 5 22.22 26.42 74.71
C PHE A 5 21.13 26.52 73.65
N VAL A 6 20.47 27.68 73.48
CA VAL A 6 19.36 27.83 72.49
C VAL A 6 19.87 28.11 71.06
N GLY A 7 21.07 28.75 70.96
CA GLY A 7 21.64 29.14 69.63
C GLY A 7 22.10 27.95 68.76
N ILE A 8 22.62 26.86 69.39
CA ILE A 8 23.21 25.74 68.70
C ILE A 8 22.11 24.83 68.08
N GLN A 9 20.96 24.66 68.75
CA GLN A 9 19.86 23.86 68.23
C GLN A 9 19.09 24.52 67.06
N VAL A 10 19.06 25.87 66.98
CA VAL A 10 18.41 26.56 65.89
C VAL A 10 19.26 26.53 64.61
N MET A 11 20.59 26.72 64.75
CA MET A 11 21.50 26.61 63.60
C MET A 11 21.55 25.19 63.00
N SER A 12 21.52 24.15 63.83
CA SER A 12 21.50 22.75 63.34
C SER A 12 20.21 22.41 62.56
N ARG A 13 19.06 22.94 62.96
CA ARG A 13 17.79 22.73 62.24
C ARG A 13 17.71 23.49 60.93
N ILE A 14 18.30 24.67 60.84
CA ILE A 14 18.36 25.49 59.58
C ILE A 14 19.32 24.83 58.60
N LEU A 15 20.48 24.29 59.00
CA LEU A 15 21.41 23.59 58.10
C LEU A 15 20.80 22.29 57.56
N LEU A 16 20.08 21.49 58.37
CA LEU A 16 19.39 20.27 57.93
C LEU A 16 18.23 20.57 56.94
N SER A 17 17.53 21.67 57.12
CA SER A 17 16.47 22.12 56.20
C SER A 17 17.02 22.58 54.85
N TYR A 18 18.19 23.21 54.78
CA TYR A 18 18.85 23.59 53.52
C TYR A 18 19.43 22.39 52.76
N ILE A 19 19.98 21.40 53.49
CA ILE A 19 20.49 20.17 52.85
C ILE A 19 19.33 19.32 52.27
N ALA A 20 18.19 19.26 52.94
CA ALA A 20 17.00 18.55 52.44
C ALA A 20 16.36 19.27 51.21
N ALA A 21 16.35 20.62 51.19
CA ALA A 21 15.84 21.38 50.04
C ALA A 21 16.78 21.31 48.82
N VAL A 22 18.10 21.26 49.01
CA VAL A 22 19.07 21.05 47.92
C VAL A 22 19.03 19.62 47.38
N ALA A 23 18.79 18.61 48.23
CA ALA A 23 18.61 17.22 47.80
C ALA A 23 17.29 16.98 47.03
N MET A 24 16.23 17.73 47.30
CA MET A 24 14.98 17.68 46.54
C MET A 24 15.07 18.41 45.18
N LEU A 25 15.95 19.43 45.04
CA LEU A 25 16.20 20.10 43.75
C LEU A 25 17.13 19.30 42.83
N ALA A 26 17.95 18.40 43.35
CA ALA A 26 18.83 17.54 42.54
C ALA A 26 18.13 16.31 41.96
N SER A 27 16.93 15.96 42.40
CA SER A 27 16.15 14.81 41.89
C SER A 27 15.10 15.18 40.83
N ALA A 28 14.94 16.45 40.50
CA ALA A 28 14.20 16.89 39.32
C ALA A 28 15.11 16.83 38.08
N GLN A 29 15.72 15.66 37.81
CA GLN A 29 16.14 15.33 36.44
C GLN A 29 14.84 15.24 35.65
N GLY A 30 14.44 16.36 35.07
CA GLY A 30 13.30 16.40 34.17
C GLY A 30 13.47 15.30 33.15
N ALA A 31 12.55 14.34 33.10
CA ALA A 31 12.48 13.42 32.00
C ALA A 31 12.49 14.29 30.74
N ALA A 32 13.57 14.22 29.96
CA ALA A 32 13.66 14.96 28.71
C ALA A 32 12.41 14.58 27.92
N ALA A 33 11.64 15.59 27.50
CA ALA A 33 10.43 15.34 26.72
C ALA A 33 10.83 14.55 25.46
N GLN A 34 10.14 13.45 25.18
CA GLN A 34 10.38 12.67 23.98
C GLN A 34 10.23 13.55 22.75
N THR A 35 11.11 13.38 21.76
CA THR A 35 10.96 14.04 20.46
C THR A 35 9.75 13.42 19.73
N GLU A 36 8.74 14.23 19.45
CA GLU A 36 7.54 13.79 18.75
C GLU A 36 7.78 13.72 17.25
N ILE A 37 7.23 12.66 16.61
CA ILE A 37 7.32 12.38 15.18
C ILE A 37 5.91 12.20 14.65
N GLN A 38 5.48 13.07 13.77
CA GLN A 38 4.16 13.03 13.14
C GLN A 38 4.17 12.07 11.93
N TRP A 39 3.32 11.05 11.97
CA TRP A 39 3.12 10.12 10.88
C TRP A 39 1.70 10.21 10.33
N TRP A 40 1.53 10.84 9.17
CA TRP A 40 0.23 10.93 8.50
C TRP A 40 0.00 9.72 7.61
N HIS A 41 -1.17 9.08 7.76
CA HIS A 41 -1.50 7.84 7.07
C HIS A 41 -2.97 7.77 6.63
N ALA A 42 -3.27 6.85 5.69
CA ALA A 42 -4.57 6.60 5.10
C ALA A 42 -5.20 5.27 5.55
N MET A 43 -4.69 4.64 6.62
CA MET A 43 -5.19 3.36 7.10
C MET A 43 -6.37 3.58 8.04
N GLY A 44 -7.58 3.21 7.60
CA GLY A 44 -8.81 3.24 8.42
C GLY A 44 -9.18 1.87 8.99
N GLY A 45 -10.16 1.83 9.89
CA GLY A 45 -10.68 0.60 10.50
C GLY A 45 -9.60 -0.27 11.13
N ASN A 46 -9.68 -1.58 10.97
CA ASN A 46 -8.71 -2.53 11.55
C ASN A 46 -7.25 -2.26 11.14
N LEU A 47 -7.02 -1.75 9.91
CA LEU A 47 -5.67 -1.37 9.49
C LEU A 47 -5.14 -0.17 10.27
N GLY A 48 -6.00 0.78 10.61
CA GLY A 48 -5.65 1.92 11.47
C GLY A 48 -5.30 1.48 12.90
N GLU A 49 -6.04 0.52 13.45
CA GLU A 49 -5.73 -0.09 14.76
C GLU A 49 -4.35 -0.76 14.73
N THR A 50 -4.01 -1.48 13.66
CA THR A 50 -2.70 -2.12 13.50
C THR A 50 -1.58 -1.07 13.35
N VAL A 51 -1.81 0.03 12.63
CA VAL A 51 -0.87 1.17 12.54
C VAL A 51 -0.62 1.79 13.92
N ASN A 52 -1.67 2.03 14.69
CA ASN A 52 -1.55 2.54 16.05
C ASN A 52 -0.75 1.57 16.95
N ALA A 53 -1.00 0.27 16.84
CA ALA A 53 -0.26 -0.75 17.59
C ALA A 53 1.23 -0.80 17.21
N LEU A 54 1.59 -0.58 15.94
CA LEU A 54 2.99 -0.48 15.51
C LEU A 54 3.69 0.76 16.12
N ALA A 55 3.03 1.91 16.10
CA ALA A 55 3.55 3.12 16.75
C ALA A 55 3.72 2.92 18.26
N ASP A 56 2.74 2.35 18.92
CA ASP A 56 2.80 2.03 20.35
C ASP A 56 3.92 1.05 20.69
N GLN A 57 4.14 0.04 19.85
CA GLN A 57 5.25 -0.92 20.02
C GLN A 57 6.60 -0.23 19.94
N PHE A 58 6.80 0.65 18.94
CA PHE A 58 8.00 1.47 18.84
C PHE A 58 8.16 2.40 20.05
N ASN A 59 7.11 3.13 20.42
CA ASN A 59 7.14 4.08 21.53
C ASN A 59 7.49 3.41 22.86
N LYS A 60 7.04 2.16 23.09
CA LYS A 60 7.36 1.37 24.30
C LYS A 60 8.76 0.77 24.26
N SER A 61 9.38 0.61 23.10
CA SER A 61 10.70 -0.03 22.96
C SER A 61 11.88 0.90 23.32
N GLN A 62 11.65 2.21 23.42
CA GLN A 62 12.67 3.22 23.69
C GLN A 62 12.04 4.44 24.41
N LYS A 63 12.85 5.43 24.85
CA LYS A 63 12.40 6.58 25.64
C LYS A 63 12.68 7.95 24.98
N ASP A 64 13.35 7.96 23.82
CA ASP A 64 13.83 9.19 23.19
C ASP A 64 12.81 9.81 22.24
N TYR A 65 11.97 8.97 21.61
CA TYR A 65 11.05 9.37 20.54
C TYR A 65 9.64 8.88 20.79
N LYS A 66 8.67 9.67 20.29
CA LYS A 66 7.24 9.30 20.31
C LYS A 66 6.63 9.50 18.93
N VAL A 67 6.35 8.42 18.24
CA VAL A 67 5.62 8.45 16.97
C VAL A 67 4.13 8.64 17.24
N ILE A 68 3.55 9.63 16.55
CA ILE A 68 2.13 9.98 16.62
C ILE A 68 1.51 9.71 15.25
N PRO A 69 0.83 8.55 15.07
CA PRO A 69 0.08 8.28 13.86
C PRO A 69 -1.18 9.16 13.79
N VAL A 70 -1.41 9.77 12.62
CA VAL A 70 -2.55 10.65 12.37
C VAL A 70 -3.26 10.20 11.10
N TYR A 71 -4.47 9.66 11.25
CA TYR A 71 -5.31 9.29 10.12
C TYR A 71 -5.81 10.53 9.37
N LYS A 72 -5.63 10.57 8.05
CA LYS A 72 -5.98 11.71 7.19
C LYS A 72 -7.01 11.37 6.10
N GLY A 73 -7.79 10.30 6.28
CA GLY A 73 -8.78 9.86 5.29
C GLY A 73 -8.20 8.89 4.27
N SER A 74 -8.72 8.92 3.04
CA SER A 74 -8.22 8.11 1.91
C SER A 74 -6.79 8.48 1.51
N TYR A 75 -6.18 7.67 0.65
CA TYR A 75 -4.85 7.98 0.10
C TYR A 75 -4.81 9.33 -0.61
N THR A 76 -5.84 9.66 -1.39
CA THR A 76 -5.95 10.94 -2.11
C THR A 76 -6.07 12.11 -1.14
N GLU A 77 -6.90 11.98 -0.10
CA GLU A 77 -7.05 13.01 0.94
C GLU A 77 -5.76 13.21 1.72
N THR A 78 -5.07 12.11 2.11
CA THR A 78 -3.79 12.15 2.81
C THR A 78 -2.72 12.87 2.00
N LEU A 79 -2.58 12.55 0.69
CA LEU A 79 -1.63 13.21 -0.19
C LEU A 79 -1.95 14.69 -0.37
N THR A 80 -3.22 15.02 -0.60
CA THR A 80 -3.68 16.42 -0.76
C THR A 80 -3.42 17.23 0.50
N ALA A 81 -3.75 16.69 1.68
CA ALA A 81 -3.47 17.33 2.96
C ALA A 81 -1.97 17.55 3.19
N ALA A 82 -1.13 16.57 2.84
CA ALA A 82 0.31 16.68 2.98
C ALA A 82 0.91 17.76 2.07
N ILE A 83 0.45 17.86 0.82
CA ILE A 83 0.89 18.93 -0.11
C ILE A 83 0.51 20.31 0.43
N ALA A 84 -0.73 20.47 0.91
CA ALA A 84 -1.19 21.73 1.49
C ALA A 84 -0.38 22.13 2.74
N ALA A 85 -0.18 21.19 3.66
CA ALA A 85 0.57 21.40 4.88
C ALA A 85 2.06 21.69 4.63
N PHE A 86 2.67 20.99 3.66
CA PHE A 86 4.07 21.27 3.27
C PHE A 86 4.23 22.72 2.76
N ARG A 87 3.31 23.18 1.90
CA ARG A 87 3.31 24.59 1.41
C ARG A 87 3.15 25.60 2.54
N ALA A 88 2.37 25.25 3.57
CA ALA A 88 2.19 26.06 4.78
C ALA A 88 3.35 25.91 5.81
N LYS A 89 4.38 25.12 5.53
CA LYS A 89 5.49 24.77 6.46
C LYS A 89 4.99 24.09 7.75
N GLN A 90 3.89 23.34 7.66
CA GLN A 90 3.24 22.59 8.76
C GLN A 90 3.10 21.11 8.41
N GLY A 91 3.92 20.60 7.49
CA GLY A 91 3.90 19.20 7.08
C GLY A 91 4.30 18.24 8.21
N PRO A 92 3.89 16.95 8.15
CA PRO A 92 4.36 15.92 9.06
C PRO A 92 5.82 15.56 8.80
N ASP A 93 6.40 14.72 9.67
CA ASP A 93 7.72 14.13 9.43
C ASP A 93 7.63 13.03 8.36
N ILE A 94 6.60 12.19 8.47
CA ILE A 94 6.35 11.06 7.60
C ILE A 94 4.94 11.17 7.01
N VAL A 95 4.84 10.96 5.70
CA VAL A 95 3.55 10.84 5.02
C VAL A 95 3.48 9.52 4.24
N GLN A 96 2.38 8.79 4.43
CA GLN A 96 2.06 7.62 3.61
C GLN A 96 1.45 8.08 2.29
N VAL A 97 2.09 7.70 1.19
CA VAL A 97 1.62 8.01 -0.17
C VAL A 97 1.50 6.71 -0.94
N PHE A 98 0.34 6.50 -1.58
CA PHE A 98 0.12 5.32 -2.41
C PHE A 98 0.96 5.37 -3.71
N GLU A 99 1.10 4.23 -4.38
CA GLU A 99 2.05 4.03 -5.46
C GLU A 99 1.90 5.02 -6.62
N VAL A 100 0.68 5.43 -6.95
CA VAL A 100 0.42 6.42 -8.02
C VAL A 100 0.89 7.83 -7.69
N GLY A 101 1.15 8.12 -6.42
CA GLY A 101 1.73 9.40 -5.99
C GLY A 101 3.24 9.47 -6.18
N THR A 102 3.90 8.36 -6.53
CA THR A 102 5.37 8.27 -6.56
C THR A 102 6.03 9.27 -7.49
N ALA A 103 5.57 9.40 -8.75
CA ALA A 103 6.13 10.36 -9.69
C ALA A 103 5.94 11.81 -9.23
N SER A 104 4.80 12.14 -8.63
CA SER A 104 4.53 13.46 -8.06
C SER A 104 5.45 13.78 -6.88
N MET A 105 5.70 12.82 -6.00
CA MET A 105 6.64 12.98 -4.89
C MET A 105 8.09 13.12 -5.38
N MET A 106 8.49 12.38 -6.41
CA MET A 106 9.81 12.51 -7.05
C MET A 106 10.01 13.89 -7.69
N ALA A 107 8.96 14.44 -8.29
CA ALA A 107 8.97 15.77 -8.92
C ALA A 107 8.95 16.92 -7.89
N ALA A 108 8.54 16.67 -6.65
CA ALA A 108 8.48 17.67 -5.58
C ALA A 108 9.90 18.05 -5.08
N LYS A 109 10.64 18.78 -5.92
CA LYS A 109 12.04 19.19 -5.66
C LYS A 109 12.15 19.93 -4.31
N GLY A 110 13.05 19.48 -3.46
CA GLY A 110 13.30 20.10 -2.15
C GLY A 110 12.30 19.73 -1.04
N ALA A 111 11.22 19.00 -1.34
CA ALA A 111 10.22 18.61 -0.35
C ALA A 111 10.53 17.29 0.37
N VAL A 112 11.24 16.39 -0.30
CA VAL A 112 11.52 15.04 0.17
C VAL A 112 12.93 14.90 0.71
N TYR A 113 13.08 14.22 1.85
CA TYR A 113 14.36 13.71 2.32
C TYR A 113 14.46 12.24 1.86
N PRO A 114 15.29 11.91 0.87
CA PRO A 114 15.38 10.54 0.35
C PRO A 114 15.80 9.55 1.43
N VAL A 115 15.12 8.43 1.52
CA VAL A 115 15.37 7.43 2.59
C VAL A 115 16.81 6.92 2.55
N TYR A 116 17.37 6.65 1.36
CA TYR A 116 18.78 6.19 1.27
C TYR A 116 19.75 7.18 1.91
N GLN A 117 19.49 8.49 1.77
CA GLN A 117 20.33 9.56 2.34
C GLN A 117 20.06 9.69 3.83
N LEU A 118 18.79 9.73 4.27
CA LEU A 118 18.43 9.80 5.68
C LEU A 118 19.08 8.69 6.49
N MET A 119 19.00 7.44 6.01
CA MET A 119 19.57 6.28 6.72
C MET A 119 21.09 6.38 6.83
N ALA A 120 21.76 6.88 5.78
CA ALA A 120 23.21 7.11 5.79
C ALA A 120 23.61 8.25 6.75
N ASP A 121 22.91 9.39 6.72
CA ASP A 121 23.21 10.56 7.54
C ASP A 121 22.99 10.27 9.03
N GLU A 122 21.95 9.49 9.37
CA GLU A 122 21.64 9.10 10.75
C GLU A 122 22.33 7.80 11.18
N LYS A 123 23.13 7.18 10.31
CA LYS A 123 23.92 5.94 10.55
C LYS A 123 23.05 4.74 10.96
N GLU A 124 21.84 4.67 10.45
CA GLU A 124 20.97 3.51 10.65
C GLU A 124 21.27 2.40 9.64
N PRO A 125 21.17 1.12 10.05
CA PRO A 125 21.40 0.00 9.16
C PRO A 125 20.46 0.02 7.96
N PHE A 126 21.03 -0.06 6.76
CA PHE A 126 20.24 -0.08 5.53
C PHE A 126 20.95 -0.92 4.45
N ASP A 127 20.32 -2.04 4.08
CA ASP A 127 20.82 -2.90 2.99
C ASP A 127 19.75 -3.00 1.88
N PRO A 128 19.95 -2.37 0.72
CA PRO A 128 19.05 -2.47 -0.42
C PRO A 128 18.75 -3.89 -0.88
N LYS A 129 19.70 -4.82 -0.73
CA LYS A 129 19.56 -6.22 -1.15
C LYS A 129 18.65 -7.04 -0.22
N SER A 130 18.33 -6.53 0.95
CA SER A 130 17.43 -7.20 1.89
C SER A 130 15.97 -7.14 1.47
N PHE A 131 15.60 -6.24 0.56
CA PHE A 131 14.22 -6.02 0.12
C PHE A 131 13.79 -6.99 -0.98
N ILE A 132 12.49 -7.22 -1.08
CA ILE A 132 11.90 -7.89 -2.24
C ILE A 132 12.04 -6.97 -3.45
N GLY A 133 12.70 -7.44 -4.51
CA GLY A 133 13.15 -6.63 -5.64
C GLY A 133 12.07 -5.72 -6.26
N PRO A 134 10.91 -6.24 -6.69
CA PRO A 134 9.83 -5.42 -7.25
C PRO A 134 9.29 -4.34 -6.29
N VAL A 135 9.28 -4.60 -4.98
CA VAL A 135 8.87 -3.62 -3.96
C VAL A 135 9.89 -2.51 -3.83
N TYR A 136 11.18 -2.86 -3.80
CA TYR A 136 12.28 -1.90 -3.70
C TYR A 136 12.40 -1.01 -4.95
N SER A 137 12.40 -1.63 -6.14
CA SER A 137 12.65 -0.93 -7.41
C SER A 137 11.56 0.08 -7.75
N TYR A 138 10.33 -0.16 -7.33
CA TYR A 138 9.22 0.76 -7.59
C TYR A 138 9.45 2.14 -6.97
N TYR A 139 10.02 2.20 -5.77
CA TYR A 139 10.24 3.44 -5.01
C TYR A 139 11.69 3.95 -5.09
N SER A 140 12.49 3.37 -5.96
CA SER A 140 13.90 3.76 -6.16
C SER A 140 14.09 4.59 -7.43
N THR A 141 15.15 5.38 -7.46
CA THR A 141 15.67 5.99 -8.69
C THR A 141 16.11 4.90 -9.68
N THR A 142 16.35 5.26 -10.94
CA THR A 142 16.82 4.30 -11.96
C THR A 142 18.22 3.75 -11.67
N ASP A 143 19.04 4.47 -10.87
CA ASP A 143 20.33 4.01 -10.34
C ASP A 143 20.22 3.26 -9.00
N GLY A 144 19.01 2.91 -8.57
CA GLY A 144 18.75 2.01 -7.44
C GLY A 144 18.78 2.66 -6.06
N LYS A 145 18.65 3.97 -5.95
CA LYS A 145 18.59 4.68 -4.65
C LYS A 145 17.16 4.77 -4.14
N LEU A 146 16.86 4.21 -2.97
CA LEU A 146 15.52 4.21 -2.37
C LEU A 146 15.11 5.60 -1.90
N LEU A 147 14.02 6.13 -2.44
CA LEU A 147 13.53 7.48 -2.12
C LEU A 147 12.54 7.51 -0.95
N SER A 148 11.73 6.47 -0.81
CA SER A 148 10.76 6.31 0.27
C SER A 148 10.79 4.89 0.81
N MET A 149 10.44 4.68 2.09
CA MET A 149 10.44 3.35 2.71
C MET A 149 9.16 2.60 2.34
N PRO A 150 9.23 1.46 1.63
CA PRO A 150 8.06 0.62 1.41
C PRO A 150 7.40 0.24 2.74
N PHE A 151 6.06 0.20 2.77
CA PHE A 151 5.34 -0.11 4.01
C PHE A 151 4.25 -1.15 3.79
N ASN A 152 3.16 -0.78 3.15
CA ASN A 152 2.02 -1.65 2.92
C ASN A 152 1.87 -1.98 1.44
N SER A 153 2.89 -2.62 0.87
CA SER A 153 2.87 -3.08 -0.52
C SER A 153 1.91 -4.26 -0.69
N SER A 154 1.20 -4.28 -1.80
CA SER A 154 0.27 -5.36 -2.17
C SER A 154 0.38 -5.67 -3.66
N THR A 155 -0.27 -6.75 -4.08
CA THR A 155 -0.58 -7.01 -5.48
C THR A 155 -2.03 -7.50 -5.57
N PRO A 156 -2.72 -7.40 -6.72
CA PRO A 156 -4.00 -8.05 -6.86
C PRO A 156 -3.84 -9.55 -6.73
N VAL A 157 -4.75 -10.20 -6.04
CA VAL A 157 -4.87 -11.66 -6.03
C VAL A 157 -6.33 -12.03 -6.29
N PHE A 158 -6.58 -13.25 -6.72
CA PHE A 158 -7.92 -13.73 -6.99
C PHE A 158 -8.47 -14.50 -5.81
N TYR A 159 -9.65 -14.08 -5.31
CA TYR A 159 -10.37 -14.70 -4.21
C TYR A 159 -11.62 -15.41 -4.73
N TRP A 160 -11.96 -16.55 -4.12
CA TRP A 160 -13.24 -17.20 -4.36
C TRP A 160 -13.82 -17.77 -3.08
N ASN A 161 -15.15 -17.85 -3.04
CA ASN A 161 -15.90 -18.47 -1.95
C ASN A 161 -16.03 -19.97 -2.23
N LYS A 162 -15.33 -20.79 -1.44
CA LYS A 162 -15.28 -22.25 -1.64
C LYS A 162 -16.64 -22.94 -1.44
N GLU A 163 -17.47 -22.40 -0.53
CA GLU A 163 -18.82 -22.96 -0.31
C GLU A 163 -19.71 -22.73 -1.53
N GLU A 164 -19.67 -21.52 -2.11
CA GLU A 164 -20.44 -21.22 -3.32
C GLU A 164 -19.93 -22.03 -4.53
N PHE A 165 -18.61 -22.23 -4.65
CA PHE A 165 -18.04 -23.13 -5.68
C PHE A 165 -18.59 -24.54 -5.54
N LYS A 166 -18.56 -25.11 -4.32
CA LYS A 166 -19.10 -26.45 -4.04
C LYS A 166 -20.59 -26.56 -4.39
N LYS A 167 -21.41 -25.57 -4.02
CA LYS A 167 -22.84 -25.54 -4.36
C LYS A 167 -23.09 -25.49 -5.87
N ALA A 168 -22.20 -24.80 -6.61
CA ALA A 168 -22.27 -24.72 -8.07
C ALA A 168 -21.68 -25.95 -8.80
N GLY A 169 -21.20 -26.95 -8.08
CA GLY A 169 -20.55 -28.13 -8.65
C GLY A 169 -19.14 -27.87 -9.20
N LEU A 170 -18.50 -26.79 -8.73
CA LEU A 170 -17.13 -26.45 -9.03
C LEU A 170 -16.19 -27.04 -7.96
N ASP A 171 -14.94 -27.28 -8.33
CA ASP A 171 -13.91 -27.70 -7.38
C ASP A 171 -13.57 -26.53 -6.42
N PRO A 172 -13.87 -26.65 -5.11
CA PRO A 172 -13.66 -25.58 -4.15
C PRO A 172 -12.17 -25.25 -3.91
N ASP A 173 -11.26 -26.16 -4.26
CA ASP A 173 -9.82 -26.01 -4.03
C ASP A 173 -9.04 -25.60 -5.28
N LYS A 174 -9.75 -25.37 -6.39
CA LYS A 174 -9.15 -24.98 -7.68
C LYS A 174 -9.61 -23.58 -8.10
N ALA A 175 -8.66 -22.64 -8.18
CA ALA A 175 -8.92 -21.33 -8.77
C ALA A 175 -9.12 -21.42 -10.28
N PRO A 176 -10.00 -20.60 -10.90
CA PRO A 176 -9.95 -20.37 -12.33
C PRO A 176 -8.61 -19.69 -12.70
N VAL A 177 -7.97 -20.16 -13.74
CA VAL A 177 -6.61 -19.73 -14.15
C VAL A 177 -6.68 -18.69 -15.27
N THR A 178 -7.75 -18.75 -16.09
CA THR A 178 -7.94 -17.86 -17.22
C THR A 178 -9.24 -17.06 -17.11
N TRP A 179 -9.28 -15.90 -17.75
CA TRP A 179 -10.51 -15.10 -17.79
C TRP A 179 -11.69 -15.83 -18.44
N PRO A 180 -11.52 -16.65 -19.51
CA PRO A 180 -12.60 -17.54 -19.98
C PRO A 180 -13.14 -18.47 -18.89
N GLU A 181 -12.28 -19.10 -18.08
CA GLU A 181 -12.71 -19.94 -16.94
C GLU A 181 -13.50 -19.15 -15.91
N VAL A 182 -13.06 -17.93 -15.55
CA VAL A 182 -13.82 -17.02 -14.65
C VAL A 182 -15.23 -16.78 -15.20
N GLY A 183 -15.35 -16.56 -16.51
CA GLY A 183 -16.64 -16.37 -17.17
C GLY A 183 -17.55 -17.59 -17.12
N GLU A 184 -17.01 -18.80 -17.35
CA GLU A 184 -17.77 -20.05 -17.30
C GLU A 184 -18.15 -20.44 -15.86
N ASP A 185 -17.22 -20.27 -14.90
CA ASP A 185 -17.52 -20.48 -13.49
C ASP A 185 -18.57 -19.48 -12.99
N GLY A 186 -18.50 -18.21 -13.44
CA GLY A 186 -19.52 -17.20 -13.14
C GLY A 186 -20.91 -17.59 -13.60
N LYS A 187 -21.07 -18.21 -14.78
CA LYS A 187 -22.35 -18.75 -15.24
C LYS A 187 -22.89 -19.85 -14.33
N LYS A 188 -22.04 -20.81 -13.94
CA LYS A 188 -22.42 -21.91 -13.05
C LYS A 188 -22.81 -21.41 -11.66
N LEU A 189 -22.06 -20.44 -11.12
CA LEU A 189 -22.35 -19.79 -9.84
C LEU A 189 -23.71 -19.08 -9.86
N ILE A 190 -24.02 -18.35 -10.91
CA ILE A 190 -25.33 -17.69 -11.06
C ILE A 190 -26.44 -18.74 -11.18
N ALA A 191 -26.22 -19.80 -11.96
CA ALA A 191 -27.20 -20.90 -12.10
C ALA A 191 -27.44 -21.64 -10.77
N SER A 192 -26.49 -21.67 -9.85
CA SER A 192 -26.64 -22.22 -8.49
C SER A 192 -27.35 -21.29 -7.49
N GLY A 193 -27.71 -20.06 -7.91
CA GLY A 193 -28.42 -19.09 -7.08
C GLY A 193 -27.59 -17.95 -6.51
N VAL A 194 -26.27 -17.88 -6.83
CA VAL A 194 -25.43 -16.73 -6.47
C VAL A 194 -25.86 -15.51 -7.27
N LYS A 195 -25.97 -14.33 -6.64
CA LYS A 195 -26.48 -13.12 -7.30
C LYS A 195 -25.50 -12.51 -8.30
N CYS A 196 -24.20 -12.77 -8.13
CA CYS A 196 -23.13 -12.20 -8.93
C CYS A 196 -21.95 -13.18 -9.00
N GLY A 197 -21.41 -13.41 -10.19
CA GLY A 197 -20.26 -14.31 -10.38
C GLY A 197 -18.96 -13.69 -9.83
N PHE A 198 -18.65 -12.47 -10.23
CA PHE A 198 -17.36 -11.80 -10.01
C PHE A 198 -17.53 -10.31 -9.71
N THR A 199 -16.65 -9.74 -8.87
CA THR A 199 -16.56 -8.30 -8.63
C THR A 199 -15.11 -7.83 -8.51
N PRO A 200 -14.69 -6.73 -9.17
CA PRO A 200 -13.34 -6.19 -9.05
C PRO A 200 -13.24 -5.10 -7.99
N GLN A 201 -12.16 -5.13 -7.20
CA GLN A 201 -11.71 -4.01 -6.34
C GLN A 201 -10.70 -3.15 -7.10
N TRP A 202 -10.65 -1.84 -6.88
CA TRP A 202 -9.67 -0.95 -7.51
C TRP A 202 -9.52 -1.21 -9.02
N GLN A 203 -10.63 -1.13 -9.75
CA GLN A 203 -10.73 -1.61 -11.15
C GLN A 203 -9.68 -1.04 -12.10
N THR A 204 -9.23 0.22 -11.91
CA THR A 204 -8.15 0.80 -12.72
C THR A 204 -6.85 0.04 -12.51
N TRP A 205 -6.49 -0.22 -11.24
CA TRP A 205 -5.29 -0.94 -10.86
C TRP A 205 -5.36 -2.44 -11.19
N THR A 206 -6.50 -3.09 -10.96
CA THR A 206 -6.65 -4.54 -11.20
C THR A 206 -6.87 -4.90 -12.66
N LEU A 207 -7.73 -4.11 -13.38
CA LEU A 207 -8.19 -4.48 -14.72
C LEU A 207 -7.46 -3.76 -15.86
N ILE A 208 -6.74 -2.66 -15.59
CA ILE A 208 -5.98 -1.92 -16.61
C ILE A 208 -4.49 -2.05 -16.37
N GLU A 209 -4.00 -1.64 -15.19
CA GLU A 209 -2.58 -1.57 -14.88
C GLU A 209 -1.98 -2.97 -14.67
N ASN A 210 -2.53 -3.76 -13.74
CA ASN A 210 -2.05 -5.12 -13.49
C ASN A 210 -2.41 -6.10 -14.61
N TYR A 211 -3.56 -5.93 -15.28
CA TYR A 211 -3.83 -6.67 -16.51
C TYR A 211 -2.70 -6.46 -17.53
N GLY A 212 -2.27 -5.21 -17.73
CA GLY A 212 -1.15 -4.91 -18.62
C GLY A 212 0.16 -5.57 -18.20
N ALA A 213 0.57 -5.40 -16.96
CA ALA A 213 1.80 -5.99 -16.45
C ALA A 213 1.79 -7.52 -16.55
N TRP A 214 0.67 -8.15 -16.16
CA TRP A 214 0.45 -9.60 -16.20
C TRP A 214 0.52 -10.19 -17.60
N HIS A 215 0.09 -9.42 -18.62
CA HIS A 215 0.13 -9.78 -20.04
C HIS A 215 1.32 -9.19 -20.79
N ASN A 216 2.26 -8.55 -20.07
CA ASN A 216 3.44 -7.89 -20.65
C ASN A 216 3.11 -6.82 -21.70
N LEU A 217 2.01 -6.09 -21.50
CA LEU A 217 1.58 -5.00 -22.35
C LEU A 217 2.03 -3.64 -21.80
N PRO A 218 2.46 -2.68 -22.63
CA PRO A 218 2.80 -1.33 -22.17
C PRO A 218 1.56 -0.62 -21.61
N PHE A 219 1.77 0.19 -20.58
CA PHE A 219 0.77 1.16 -20.10
C PHE A 219 1.04 2.54 -20.69
N ALA A 220 2.31 2.87 -20.87
CA ALA A 220 2.77 4.14 -21.42
C ALA A 220 4.13 3.97 -22.13
N THR A 221 4.47 4.94 -22.97
CA THR A 221 5.80 5.06 -23.60
C THR A 221 6.91 5.20 -22.55
N LYS A 222 8.17 5.24 -23.01
CA LYS A 222 9.34 5.44 -22.13
C LYS A 222 9.39 4.43 -20.99
N GLU A 223 9.17 3.14 -21.30
CA GLU A 223 9.21 2.05 -20.30
C GLU A 223 8.26 2.31 -19.11
N ASN A 224 7.02 2.64 -19.40
CA ASN A 224 6.01 3.04 -18.43
C ASN A 224 6.44 4.24 -17.57
N GLY A 225 7.18 5.19 -18.15
CA GLY A 225 7.65 6.41 -17.50
C GLY A 225 8.98 6.31 -16.77
N PHE A 226 9.63 5.15 -16.74
CA PHE A 226 10.96 5.02 -16.15
C PHE A 226 12.07 5.58 -17.03
N GLY A 227 11.85 5.67 -18.35
CA GLY A 227 12.81 6.20 -19.31
C GLY A 227 12.84 7.73 -19.43
N GLY A 228 12.11 8.46 -18.57
CA GLY A 228 12.14 9.93 -18.52
C GLY A 228 10.79 10.61 -18.75
N THR A 229 10.85 11.88 -19.13
CA THR A 229 9.69 12.76 -19.40
C THR A 229 9.14 12.58 -20.83
N ASP A 230 8.10 13.34 -21.18
CA ASP A 230 7.40 13.26 -22.47
C ASP A 230 6.79 11.86 -22.70
N ILE A 231 6.06 11.42 -21.71
CA ILE A 231 5.37 10.12 -21.66
C ILE A 231 4.03 10.25 -22.38
N LYS A 232 3.62 9.18 -23.07
CA LYS A 232 2.28 9.03 -23.64
C LYS A 232 1.66 7.74 -23.15
N LEU A 233 0.41 7.80 -22.69
CA LEU A 233 -0.38 6.63 -22.32
C LEU A 233 -0.74 5.80 -23.55
N GLU A 234 -0.72 4.47 -23.41
CA GLU A 234 -0.94 3.50 -24.50
C GLU A 234 -1.89 2.36 -24.08
N PHE A 235 -2.62 2.52 -22.97
CA PHE A 235 -3.46 1.45 -22.41
C PHE A 235 -4.81 1.26 -23.15
N ASN A 236 -5.02 1.89 -24.29
CA ASN A 236 -6.12 1.66 -25.22
C ASN A 236 -5.78 0.66 -26.34
N ASP A 237 -4.91 -0.30 -26.05
CA ASP A 237 -4.51 -1.36 -26.96
C ASP A 237 -5.64 -2.38 -27.22
N PRO A 238 -5.57 -3.14 -28.34
CA PRO A 238 -6.62 -4.08 -28.70
C PRO A 238 -6.91 -5.15 -27.66
N ALA A 239 -5.92 -5.59 -26.88
CA ALA A 239 -6.10 -6.62 -25.85
C ALA A 239 -6.94 -6.09 -24.68
N ARG A 240 -6.61 -4.87 -24.17
CA ARG A 240 -7.43 -4.25 -23.11
C ARG A 240 -8.83 -3.87 -23.61
N ILE A 241 -8.97 -3.35 -24.84
CA ILE A 241 -10.29 -3.07 -25.43
C ILE A 241 -11.15 -4.34 -25.46
N LYS A 242 -10.60 -5.46 -25.94
CA LYS A 242 -11.30 -6.76 -25.96
C LYS A 242 -11.66 -7.22 -24.55
N PHE A 243 -10.73 -7.14 -23.61
CA PHE A 243 -10.94 -7.54 -22.20
C PHE A 243 -12.03 -6.73 -21.52
N ILE A 244 -11.98 -5.40 -21.61
CA ILE A 244 -13.00 -4.51 -21.02
C ILE A 244 -14.36 -4.70 -21.69
N GLY A 245 -14.39 -4.93 -23.00
CA GLY A 245 -15.61 -5.28 -23.74
C GLY A 245 -16.24 -6.58 -23.26
N MET A 246 -15.43 -7.62 -23.03
CA MET A 246 -15.88 -8.89 -22.44
C MET A 246 -16.48 -8.68 -21.04
N LEU A 247 -15.83 -7.89 -20.18
CA LEU A 247 -16.36 -7.58 -18.85
C LEU A 247 -17.66 -6.75 -18.92
N ALA A 248 -17.78 -5.86 -19.90
CA ALA A 248 -19.02 -5.13 -20.15
C ALA A 248 -20.19 -6.07 -20.51
N ASP A 249 -19.92 -7.14 -21.27
CA ASP A 249 -20.93 -8.18 -21.53
C ASP A 249 -21.27 -8.97 -20.25
N TRP A 250 -20.30 -9.19 -19.38
CA TRP A 250 -20.54 -9.85 -18.08
C TRP A 250 -21.39 -9.01 -17.12
N VAL A 251 -21.36 -7.68 -17.24
CA VAL A 251 -22.25 -6.81 -16.46
C VAL A 251 -23.72 -7.05 -16.83
N LYS A 252 -24.01 -7.27 -18.12
CA LYS A 252 -25.39 -7.47 -18.62
C LYS A 252 -26.08 -8.69 -18.02
N ASP A 253 -25.30 -9.77 -17.80
CA ASP A 253 -25.82 -11.04 -17.28
C ASP A 253 -25.37 -11.36 -15.84
N LYS A 254 -24.84 -10.35 -15.13
CA LYS A 254 -24.40 -10.42 -13.73
C LYS A 254 -23.23 -11.37 -13.46
N ARG A 255 -22.55 -11.87 -14.50
CA ARG A 255 -21.25 -12.52 -14.30
C ARG A 255 -20.25 -11.58 -13.65
N MET A 256 -20.38 -10.27 -13.90
CA MET A 256 -19.67 -9.22 -13.18
C MET A 256 -20.65 -8.18 -12.61
N VAL A 257 -20.42 -7.76 -11.36
CA VAL A 257 -21.09 -6.60 -10.75
C VAL A 257 -20.05 -5.61 -10.28
N TYR A 258 -20.20 -4.36 -10.70
CA TYR A 258 -19.37 -3.26 -10.24
C TYR A 258 -19.88 -2.73 -8.90
N GLY A 259 -19.08 -2.88 -7.84
CA GLY A 259 -19.42 -2.50 -6.46
C GLY A 259 -18.99 -1.10 -6.08
N GLY A 260 -18.47 -0.28 -7.01
CA GLY A 260 -17.98 1.07 -6.74
C GLY A 260 -16.45 1.19 -6.76
N ARG A 261 -15.97 2.43 -6.64
CA ARG A 261 -14.54 2.75 -6.71
C ARG A 261 -13.78 2.22 -5.50
N GLU A 262 -12.47 2.10 -5.66
CA GLU A 262 -11.53 1.70 -4.61
C GLU A 262 -11.88 0.33 -4.01
N GLY A 263 -11.94 0.24 -2.68
CA GLY A 263 -12.21 -0.99 -1.93
C GLY A 263 -13.70 -1.36 -1.77
N LYS A 264 -14.63 -0.58 -2.31
CA LYS A 264 -16.07 -0.70 -2.02
C LYS A 264 -16.67 -2.04 -2.42
N SER A 265 -16.21 -2.63 -3.52
CA SER A 265 -16.71 -3.92 -4.03
C SER A 265 -16.43 -5.12 -3.12
N THR A 266 -15.48 -5.00 -2.18
CA THR A 266 -15.18 -6.09 -1.23
C THR A 266 -16.40 -6.48 -0.41
N ALA A 267 -17.31 -5.54 -0.13
CA ALA A 267 -18.57 -5.82 0.58
C ALA A 267 -19.46 -6.82 -0.17
N LEU A 268 -19.48 -6.79 -1.52
CA LEU A 268 -20.25 -7.74 -2.33
C LEU A 268 -19.72 -9.17 -2.20
N PHE A 269 -18.41 -9.33 -2.05
CA PHE A 269 -17.79 -10.62 -1.86
C PHE A 269 -17.96 -11.12 -0.41
N THR A 270 -17.71 -10.27 0.59
CA THR A 270 -17.79 -10.67 1.99
C THR A 270 -19.22 -10.88 2.49
N SER A 271 -20.23 -10.33 1.80
CA SER A 271 -21.65 -10.63 2.07
C SER A 271 -22.12 -11.92 1.39
N GLY A 272 -21.32 -12.55 0.54
CA GLY A 272 -21.71 -13.70 -0.26
C GLY A 272 -22.57 -13.35 -1.48
N GLU A 273 -22.75 -12.07 -1.80
CA GLU A 273 -23.50 -11.64 -2.99
C GLU A 273 -22.76 -12.01 -4.28
N CYS A 274 -21.42 -11.80 -4.33
CA CYS A 274 -20.53 -12.26 -5.38
C CYS A 274 -19.65 -13.40 -4.88
N ALA A 275 -19.44 -14.45 -5.72
CA ALA A 275 -18.67 -15.63 -5.33
C ALA A 275 -17.18 -15.53 -5.68
N MET A 276 -16.79 -14.65 -6.60
CA MET A 276 -15.39 -14.41 -7.01
C MET A 276 -15.04 -12.92 -6.88
N HIS A 277 -13.78 -12.64 -6.58
CA HIS A 277 -13.30 -11.30 -6.34
C HIS A 277 -11.82 -11.14 -6.73
N ILE A 278 -11.47 -10.09 -7.47
CA ILE A 278 -10.08 -9.68 -7.63
C ILE A 278 -9.83 -8.46 -6.75
N ALA A 279 -8.88 -8.57 -5.84
CA ALA A 279 -8.63 -7.54 -4.85
C ALA A 279 -7.18 -7.52 -4.37
N SER A 280 -6.82 -6.45 -3.66
CA SER A 280 -5.54 -6.35 -2.99
C SER A 280 -5.29 -7.55 -2.05
N SER A 281 -4.06 -8.07 -2.06
CA SER A 281 -3.62 -9.04 -1.05
C SER A 281 -3.78 -8.52 0.38
N GLY A 282 -3.69 -7.19 0.58
CA GLY A 282 -3.94 -6.51 1.86
C GLY A 282 -5.38 -6.65 2.38
N SER A 283 -6.31 -7.14 1.57
CA SER A 283 -7.69 -7.43 2.00
C SER A 283 -7.85 -8.82 2.63
N ALA A 284 -6.84 -9.69 2.51
CA ALA A 284 -6.96 -11.11 2.83
C ALA A 284 -7.41 -11.38 4.27
N SER A 285 -6.83 -10.71 5.27
CA SER A 285 -7.21 -10.91 6.67
C SER A 285 -8.65 -10.48 6.95
N ALA A 286 -9.10 -9.36 6.38
CA ALA A 286 -10.48 -8.89 6.54
C ALA A 286 -11.47 -9.84 5.87
N ILE A 287 -11.16 -10.31 4.66
CA ILE A 287 -11.98 -11.27 3.91
C ILE A 287 -12.07 -12.61 4.66
N GLN A 288 -10.94 -13.16 5.11
CA GLN A 288 -10.90 -14.41 5.85
C GLN A 288 -11.60 -14.32 7.22
N LYS A 289 -11.54 -13.16 7.87
CA LYS A 289 -12.29 -12.90 9.12
C LYS A 289 -13.80 -12.87 8.88
N ALA A 290 -14.23 -12.34 7.75
CA ALA A 290 -15.66 -12.24 7.42
C ALA A 290 -16.30 -13.57 7.00
N LEU A 291 -15.58 -14.39 6.22
CA LEU A 291 -16.13 -15.60 5.59
C LEU A 291 -15.63 -16.92 6.23
N GLY A 292 -14.65 -16.88 7.14
CA GLY A 292 -13.89 -18.06 7.58
C GLY A 292 -12.71 -18.33 6.65
N ALA A 293 -11.51 -18.53 7.23
CA ALA A 293 -10.30 -18.71 6.43
C ALA A 293 -10.35 -19.97 5.55
N GLU A 294 -11.02 -21.02 6.01
CA GLU A 294 -11.24 -22.29 5.31
C GLU A 294 -12.17 -22.15 4.10
N ASN A 295 -13.06 -21.17 4.11
CA ASN A 295 -14.05 -20.91 3.07
C ASN A 295 -13.54 -19.97 1.97
N VAL A 296 -12.34 -19.41 2.13
CA VAL A 296 -11.76 -18.45 1.19
C VAL A 296 -10.59 -19.09 0.45
N GLY A 297 -10.73 -19.25 -0.87
CA GLY A 297 -9.62 -19.56 -1.74
C GLY A 297 -8.87 -18.28 -2.14
N ILE A 298 -7.54 -18.38 -2.26
CA ILE A 298 -6.67 -17.28 -2.74
C ILE A 298 -5.73 -17.86 -3.80
N GLY A 299 -5.81 -17.31 -5.02
CA GLY A 299 -5.03 -17.74 -6.18
C GLY A 299 -4.41 -16.55 -6.92
N MET A 300 -3.61 -16.87 -7.93
CA MET A 300 -3.05 -15.87 -8.84
C MET A 300 -4.15 -15.22 -9.69
N MET A 301 -3.88 -14.03 -10.19
CA MET A 301 -4.76 -13.37 -11.17
C MET A 301 -4.98 -14.25 -12.40
N PRO A 302 -6.20 -14.32 -12.92
CA PRO A 302 -6.47 -14.97 -14.21
C PRO A 302 -5.77 -14.23 -15.35
N TYR A 303 -5.43 -14.94 -16.42
CA TYR A 303 -4.85 -14.34 -17.61
C TYR A 303 -5.69 -14.65 -18.87
N SER A 304 -5.44 -13.90 -19.94
CA SER A 304 -6.06 -14.07 -21.27
C SER A 304 -5.13 -14.93 -22.14
N PRO A 305 -5.44 -16.20 -22.41
CA PRO A 305 -4.53 -17.10 -23.12
C PRO A 305 -4.35 -16.75 -24.61
N ASP A 306 -5.23 -15.95 -25.17
CA ASP A 306 -5.13 -15.39 -26.51
C ASP A 306 -4.21 -14.16 -26.60
N VAL A 307 -3.80 -13.58 -25.46
CA VAL A 307 -2.86 -12.46 -25.37
C VAL A 307 -1.46 -12.94 -25.01
N ILE A 308 -1.35 -13.85 -24.07
CA ILE A 308 -0.07 -14.41 -23.63
C ILE A 308 -0.22 -15.87 -23.24
N ALA A 309 0.78 -16.69 -23.58
CA ALA A 309 0.74 -18.13 -23.26
C ALA A 309 0.94 -18.42 -21.76
N LYS A 310 1.69 -17.57 -21.07
CA LYS A 310 1.93 -17.64 -19.63
C LYS A 310 2.07 -16.22 -19.08
N PRO A 311 1.53 -15.93 -17.90
CA PRO A 311 1.62 -14.59 -17.32
C PRO A 311 3.06 -14.18 -17.01
N GLN A 312 3.32 -12.86 -16.98
CA GLN A 312 4.63 -12.28 -16.69
C GLN A 312 4.83 -12.15 -15.17
N ASN A 313 4.54 -11.05 -14.58
CA ASN A 313 4.48 -10.78 -13.15
C ASN A 313 3.52 -9.61 -12.89
N SER A 314 2.95 -9.56 -11.69
CA SER A 314 2.14 -8.41 -11.26
C SER A 314 3.02 -7.22 -10.86
N ILE A 315 2.43 -6.03 -10.79
CA ILE A 315 3.05 -4.85 -10.21
C ILE A 315 2.43 -4.53 -8.87
N ILE A 316 3.23 -3.86 -8.01
CA ILE A 316 2.77 -3.50 -6.69
C ILE A 316 1.65 -2.45 -6.72
N GLY A 317 0.85 -2.48 -5.67
CA GLY A 317 0.00 -1.40 -5.21
C GLY A 317 0.28 -1.12 -3.73
N GLY A 318 -0.61 -0.36 -3.11
CA GLY A 318 -0.45 0.03 -1.72
C GLY A 318 0.36 1.30 -1.56
N ALA A 319 1.18 1.41 -0.51
CA ALA A 319 1.82 2.67 -0.20
C ALA A 319 3.21 2.54 0.43
N THR A 320 3.90 3.65 0.42
CA THR A 320 5.26 3.86 0.93
C THR A 320 5.30 5.08 1.83
N LEU A 321 6.30 5.17 2.69
CA LEU A 321 6.49 6.26 3.64
C LEU A 321 7.54 7.25 3.10
N TRP A 322 7.09 8.46 2.82
CA TRP A 322 7.93 9.57 2.40
C TRP A 322 8.30 10.43 3.60
N VAL A 323 9.57 10.78 3.73
CA VAL A 323 10.07 11.70 4.76
C VAL A 323 10.11 13.10 4.17
N LEU A 324 9.51 14.07 4.85
CA LEU A 324 9.47 15.45 4.38
C LEU A 324 10.63 16.27 4.96
N LYS A 325 11.17 17.17 4.13
CA LYS A 325 12.18 18.15 4.55
C LYS A 325 11.58 19.32 5.34
N GLY A 326 12.46 20.07 6.02
CA GLY A 326 12.05 21.25 6.78
C GLY A 326 11.69 20.95 8.24
N ARG A 327 12.00 19.74 8.73
CA ARG A 327 11.79 19.33 10.11
C ARG A 327 13.08 19.51 10.93
N PRO A 328 12.98 19.65 12.28
CA PRO A 328 14.15 19.68 13.17
C PRO A 328 15.04 18.45 13.03
N LYS A 329 16.36 18.64 13.14
CA LYS A 329 17.32 17.55 13.00
C LYS A 329 17.09 16.40 13.98
N ALA A 330 16.64 16.68 15.20
CA ALA A 330 16.34 15.66 16.21
C ALA A 330 15.21 14.70 15.77
N GLU A 331 14.23 15.22 15.04
CA GLU A 331 13.10 14.42 14.52
C GLU A 331 13.58 13.42 13.46
N TYR A 332 14.50 13.82 12.56
CA TYR A 332 15.03 12.91 11.52
C TYR A 332 15.73 11.68 12.07
N LYS A 333 16.45 11.80 13.18
CA LYS A 333 17.05 10.66 13.86
C LYS A 333 16.00 9.68 14.36
N GLY A 334 14.92 10.20 14.93
CA GLY A 334 13.79 9.39 15.36
C GLY A 334 13.04 8.75 14.18
N VAL A 335 12.86 9.50 13.08
CA VAL A 335 12.28 8.96 11.83
C VAL A 335 13.12 7.80 11.32
N ALA A 336 14.45 7.95 11.21
CA ALA A 336 15.33 6.88 10.75
C ALA A 336 15.21 5.61 11.62
N LYS A 337 15.21 5.77 12.95
CA LYS A 337 14.99 4.64 13.90
C LYS A 337 13.63 3.99 13.74
N PHE A 338 12.58 4.77 13.51
CA PHE A 338 11.25 4.24 13.27
C PHE A 338 11.17 3.47 11.96
N LEU A 339 11.80 3.96 10.89
CA LEU A 339 11.88 3.24 9.62
C LEU A 339 12.68 1.94 9.74
N THR A 340 13.79 1.93 10.51
CA THR A 340 14.53 0.70 10.84
C THR A 340 13.65 -0.30 11.60
N PHE A 341 12.89 0.18 12.60
CA PHE A 341 11.94 -0.67 13.34
C PHE A 341 10.88 -1.26 12.40
N LEU A 342 10.21 -0.43 11.58
CA LEU A 342 9.18 -0.87 10.66
C LEU A 342 9.68 -1.88 9.61
N SER A 343 10.93 -1.75 9.14
CA SER A 343 11.53 -2.66 8.16
C SER A 343 12.17 -3.90 8.77
N SER A 344 12.20 -4.01 10.10
CA SER A 344 12.77 -5.18 10.77
C SER A 344 11.99 -6.46 10.45
N PRO A 345 12.67 -7.61 10.29
CA PRO A 345 12.01 -8.85 9.88
C PRO A 345 10.85 -9.29 10.79
N PRO A 346 10.94 -9.22 12.13
CA PRO A 346 9.82 -9.61 12.99
C PRO A 346 8.60 -8.71 12.84
N VAL A 347 8.80 -7.38 12.70
CA VAL A 347 7.71 -6.42 12.53
C VAL A 347 7.03 -6.61 11.18
N GLN A 348 7.82 -6.78 10.11
CA GLN A 348 7.30 -7.01 8.77
C GLN A 348 6.60 -8.37 8.62
N ALA A 349 7.12 -9.43 9.25
CA ALA A 349 6.46 -10.73 9.25
C ALA A 349 5.10 -10.65 9.96
N LYS A 350 5.04 -10.00 11.12
CA LYS A 350 3.79 -9.78 11.85
C LYS A 350 2.80 -8.94 11.04
N TRP A 351 3.23 -7.80 10.47
CA TRP A 351 2.42 -6.95 9.61
C TRP A 351 1.82 -7.74 8.44
N HIS A 352 2.63 -8.52 7.72
CA HIS A 352 2.17 -9.39 6.64
C HIS A 352 1.12 -10.41 7.11
N GLN A 353 1.38 -11.10 8.22
CA GLN A 353 0.50 -12.13 8.75
C GLN A 353 -0.85 -11.56 9.22
N GLU A 354 -0.84 -10.39 9.84
CA GLU A 354 -2.05 -9.74 10.37
C GLU A 354 -2.89 -9.04 9.29
N THR A 355 -2.29 -8.64 8.17
CA THR A 355 -2.98 -7.87 7.13
C THR A 355 -3.16 -8.62 5.82
N GLY A 356 -2.10 -9.20 5.28
CA GLY A 356 -2.00 -9.77 3.93
C GLY A 356 -1.20 -8.89 2.97
N TYR A 357 -0.75 -7.70 3.40
CA TYR A 357 0.25 -6.96 2.64
C TYR A 357 1.52 -7.78 2.44
N VAL A 358 2.22 -7.57 1.34
CA VAL A 358 3.49 -8.25 1.04
C VAL A 358 4.53 -7.86 2.09
N PRO A 359 5.29 -8.82 2.67
CA PRO A 359 6.44 -8.45 3.48
C PRO A 359 7.45 -7.72 2.60
N ILE A 360 8.01 -6.60 3.06
CA ILE A 360 8.90 -5.80 2.22
C ILE A 360 10.32 -6.37 2.11
N THR A 361 10.71 -7.27 3.03
CA THR A 361 12.05 -7.87 3.05
C THR A 361 12.03 -9.38 2.87
N LEU A 362 13.11 -9.92 2.27
CA LEU A 362 13.32 -11.35 2.09
C LEU A 362 13.37 -12.10 3.42
N ALA A 363 13.99 -11.50 4.45
CA ALA A 363 14.08 -12.09 5.79
C ALA A 363 12.71 -12.21 6.46
N ALA A 364 11.81 -11.23 6.30
CA ALA A 364 10.45 -11.29 6.83
C ALA A 364 9.60 -12.37 6.12
N TYR A 365 9.78 -12.51 4.80
CA TYR A 365 9.14 -13.57 4.03
C TYR A 365 9.61 -14.95 4.50
N LYS A 366 10.92 -15.14 4.64
CA LYS A 366 11.51 -16.40 5.15
C LYS A 366 11.02 -16.71 6.57
N LEU A 367 11.01 -15.74 7.47
CA LEU A 367 10.52 -15.90 8.83
C LEU A 367 9.05 -16.36 8.84
N THR A 368 8.21 -15.80 7.96
CA THR A 368 6.81 -16.22 7.81
C THR A 368 6.69 -17.65 7.28
N GLN A 369 7.54 -18.06 6.32
CA GLN A 369 7.58 -19.44 5.82
C GLN A 369 7.97 -20.43 6.93
N GLU A 370 9.02 -20.13 7.67
CA GLU A 370 9.55 -20.98 8.76
C GLU A 370 8.58 -21.11 9.93
N SER A 371 7.74 -20.09 10.19
CA SER A 371 6.68 -20.16 11.22
C SER A 371 5.54 -21.13 10.90
N GLY A 372 5.48 -21.67 9.68
CA GLY A 372 4.38 -22.52 9.22
C GLY A 372 3.09 -21.75 8.88
N PHE A 373 3.14 -20.42 8.84
CA PHE A 373 1.97 -19.57 8.59
C PHE A 373 1.24 -19.92 7.28
N TYR A 374 1.97 -20.15 6.19
CA TYR A 374 1.37 -20.48 4.89
C TYR A 374 0.77 -21.88 4.82
N LYS A 375 1.18 -22.81 5.72
CA LYS A 375 0.50 -24.10 5.87
C LYS A 375 -0.86 -23.93 6.54
N LYS A 376 -0.94 -23.02 7.50
CA LYS A 376 -2.18 -22.71 8.23
C LYS A 376 -3.14 -21.84 7.40
N PHE A 377 -2.60 -20.96 6.56
CA PHE A 377 -3.35 -20.04 5.71
C PHE A 377 -2.88 -20.17 4.25
N PRO A 378 -3.33 -21.20 3.52
CA PRO A 378 -2.97 -21.42 2.12
C PRO A 378 -3.34 -20.22 1.25
N GLY A 379 -2.47 -19.90 0.28
CA GLY A 379 -2.67 -18.78 -0.66
C GLY A 379 -2.19 -17.42 -0.14
N ARG A 380 -1.82 -17.28 1.15
CA ARG A 380 -1.31 -16.00 1.69
C ARG A 380 0.08 -15.62 1.15
N ASP A 381 0.78 -16.52 0.48
CA ASP A 381 2.05 -16.31 -0.20
C ASP A 381 1.90 -15.98 -1.69
N ILE A 382 0.71 -16.04 -2.25
CA ILE A 382 0.43 -15.82 -3.68
C ILE A 382 0.93 -14.44 -4.14
N ALA A 383 0.69 -13.40 -3.35
CA ALA A 383 1.13 -12.06 -3.69
C ALA A 383 2.65 -11.95 -3.93
N VAL A 384 3.47 -12.62 -3.09
CA VAL A 384 4.93 -12.67 -3.30
C VAL A 384 5.26 -13.48 -4.54
N LYS A 385 4.59 -14.62 -4.75
CA LYS A 385 4.79 -15.49 -5.92
C LYS A 385 4.46 -14.77 -7.23
N GLU A 386 3.38 -13.98 -7.27
CA GLU A 386 3.02 -13.20 -8.47
C GLU A 386 4.04 -12.11 -8.78
N LEU A 387 4.48 -11.35 -7.76
CA LEU A 387 5.46 -10.29 -7.92
C LEU A 387 6.82 -10.81 -8.39
N THR A 388 7.16 -12.05 -8.05
CA THR A 388 8.46 -12.67 -8.33
C THR A 388 8.38 -13.81 -9.32
N LEU A 389 7.25 -13.95 -10.03
CA LEU A 389 7.01 -15.07 -10.95
C LEU A 389 8.05 -15.13 -12.07
N ASN A 390 8.39 -13.98 -12.64
CA ASN A 390 9.42 -13.80 -13.64
C ASN A 390 10.24 -12.54 -13.34
N PRO A 391 11.45 -12.39 -13.86
CA PRO A 391 12.16 -11.12 -13.84
C PRO A 391 11.31 -10.02 -14.50
N PRO A 392 11.16 -8.85 -13.88
CA PRO A 392 10.36 -7.78 -14.46
C PRO A 392 10.89 -7.31 -15.82
N THR A 393 9.97 -7.08 -16.75
CA THR A 393 10.26 -6.43 -18.04
C THR A 393 10.04 -4.92 -17.94
N VAL A 394 10.28 -4.20 -19.03
CA VAL A 394 9.93 -2.76 -19.13
C VAL A 394 8.44 -2.50 -18.93
N ASN A 395 7.57 -3.48 -19.20
CA ASN A 395 6.12 -3.37 -19.08
C ASN A 395 5.60 -3.81 -17.70
N SER A 396 6.40 -4.53 -16.92
CA SER A 396 5.95 -5.18 -15.66
C SER A 396 6.78 -4.82 -14.43
N ARG A 397 7.70 -3.84 -14.53
CA ARG A 397 8.47 -3.36 -13.37
C ARG A 397 7.77 -2.28 -12.56
N GLY A 398 6.63 -1.76 -13.04
CA GLY A 398 5.85 -0.70 -12.39
C GLY A 398 5.46 0.43 -13.34
N LEU A 399 4.89 1.48 -12.77
CA LEU A 399 4.41 2.67 -13.49
C LEU A 399 4.96 3.93 -12.83
N ARG A 400 5.52 4.85 -13.64
CA ARG A 400 6.07 6.11 -13.14
C ARG A 400 5.45 7.28 -13.91
N ILE A 401 4.19 7.54 -13.60
CA ILE A 401 3.30 8.42 -14.34
C ILE A 401 3.00 9.67 -13.52
N GLY A 402 3.22 10.85 -14.11
CA GLY A 402 2.86 12.13 -13.50
C GLY A 402 1.35 12.35 -13.46
N ASN A 403 0.83 13.09 -12.48
CA ASN A 403 -0.60 13.31 -12.27
C ASN A 403 -1.44 12.01 -12.27
N PHE A 404 -0.86 10.88 -11.86
CA PHE A 404 -1.50 9.58 -12.01
C PHE A 404 -2.77 9.44 -11.16
N VAL A 405 -2.88 10.12 -10.03
CA VAL A 405 -4.13 10.18 -9.24
C VAL A 405 -5.28 10.69 -10.08
N GLN A 406 -5.07 11.80 -10.81
CA GLN A 406 -6.07 12.41 -11.68
C GLN A 406 -6.34 11.55 -12.93
N ILE A 407 -5.33 10.86 -13.44
CA ILE A 407 -5.49 9.93 -14.56
C ILE A 407 -6.37 8.74 -14.13
N ARG A 408 -6.14 8.15 -12.95
CA ARG A 408 -7.05 7.11 -12.42
C ARG A 408 -8.49 7.60 -12.24
N ASP A 409 -8.70 8.86 -11.87
CA ASP A 409 -10.06 9.42 -11.79
C ASP A 409 -10.73 9.44 -13.17
N VAL A 410 -9.97 9.78 -14.22
CA VAL A 410 -10.45 9.71 -15.61
C VAL A 410 -10.76 8.25 -16.00
N GLU A 411 -9.86 7.31 -15.71
CA GLU A 411 -10.09 5.88 -15.97
C GLU A 411 -11.35 5.37 -15.26
N TYR A 412 -11.57 5.75 -13.99
CA TYR A 412 -12.79 5.38 -13.26
C TYR A 412 -14.04 5.90 -13.97
N GLN A 413 -14.05 7.18 -14.40
CA GLN A 413 -15.20 7.76 -15.09
C GLN A 413 -15.52 7.03 -16.40
N GLU A 414 -14.50 6.71 -17.18
CA GLU A 414 -14.66 6.03 -18.46
C GLU A 414 -15.09 4.57 -18.29
N LEU A 415 -14.50 3.83 -17.33
CA LEU A 415 -14.94 2.46 -17.02
C LEU A 415 -16.37 2.43 -16.46
N GLU A 416 -16.75 3.37 -15.60
CA GLU A 416 -18.12 3.50 -15.11
C GLU A 416 -19.13 3.78 -16.25
N ALA A 417 -18.71 4.52 -17.28
CA ALA A 417 -19.51 4.71 -18.49
C ALA A 417 -19.68 3.41 -19.29
N VAL A 418 -18.66 2.56 -19.31
CA VAL A 418 -18.75 1.21 -19.93
C VAL A 418 -19.71 0.33 -19.12
N TRP A 419 -19.54 0.24 -17.79
CA TRP A 419 -20.37 -0.63 -16.94
C TRP A 419 -21.84 -0.21 -16.95
N SER A 420 -22.12 1.08 -17.12
CA SER A 420 -23.50 1.58 -17.27
C SER A 420 -24.05 1.48 -18.69
N GLY A 421 -23.29 0.97 -19.65
CA GLY A 421 -23.70 0.82 -21.05
C GLY A 421 -23.76 2.16 -21.83
N LYS A 422 -23.21 3.23 -21.29
CA LYS A 422 -23.18 4.56 -21.94
C LYS A 422 -22.11 4.69 -23.02
N LYS A 423 -21.03 3.91 -22.90
CA LYS A 423 -19.92 3.87 -23.87
C LYS A 423 -19.52 2.41 -24.13
N ASP A 424 -19.00 2.14 -25.31
CA ASP A 424 -18.25 0.92 -25.57
C ASP A 424 -16.83 1.01 -25.04
N ALA A 425 -16.16 -0.12 -24.89
CA ALA A 425 -14.83 -0.21 -24.31
C ALA A 425 -13.78 0.59 -25.09
N LYS A 426 -13.85 0.57 -26.44
CA LYS A 426 -12.90 1.29 -27.28
C LYS A 426 -13.02 2.80 -27.09
N SER A 427 -14.23 3.34 -27.21
CA SER A 427 -14.50 4.78 -27.05
C SER A 427 -14.12 5.27 -25.65
N ALA A 428 -14.35 4.47 -24.61
CA ALA A 428 -13.99 4.80 -23.25
C ALA A 428 -12.47 4.83 -23.02
N LEU A 429 -11.74 3.80 -23.47
CA LEU A 429 -10.29 3.75 -23.30
C LEU A 429 -9.57 4.80 -24.16
N ASP A 430 -10.04 5.08 -25.38
CA ASP A 430 -9.50 6.15 -26.22
C ASP A 430 -9.67 7.54 -25.56
N GLU A 431 -10.83 7.80 -24.98
CA GLU A 431 -11.06 9.07 -24.26
C GLU A 431 -10.25 9.14 -22.95
N ALA A 432 -10.09 8.03 -22.24
CA ALA A 432 -9.25 7.97 -21.05
C ALA A 432 -7.77 8.28 -21.39
N VAL A 433 -7.23 7.67 -22.43
CA VAL A 433 -5.87 7.93 -22.91
C VAL A 433 -5.71 9.40 -23.36
N LYS A 434 -6.65 9.93 -24.11
CA LYS A 434 -6.61 11.33 -24.58
C LYS A 434 -6.58 12.31 -23.39
N ARG A 435 -7.54 12.20 -22.47
CA ARG A 435 -7.62 13.07 -21.28
C ARG A 435 -6.43 12.87 -20.34
N GLY A 436 -5.97 11.63 -20.18
CA GLY A 436 -4.79 11.31 -19.40
C GLY A 436 -3.52 11.93 -19.98
N ASN A 437 -3.35 11.95 -21.30
CA ASN A 437 -2.22 12.61 -21.98
C ASN A 437 -2.25 14.14 -21.82
N GLU A 438 -3.42 14.75 -21.70
CA GLU A 438 -3.53 16.18 -21.37
C GLU A 438 -3.05 16.46 -19.93
N LEU A 439 -3.36 15.57 -18.98
CA LEU A 439 -2.88 15.66 -17.60
C LEU A 439 -1.36 15.45 -17.51
N LEU A 440 -0.81 14.50 -18.27
CA LEU A 440 0.64 14.28 -18.36
C LEU A 440 1.37 15.51 -18.87
N ARG A 441 0.90 16.11 -19.99
CA ARG A 441 1.50 17.33 -20.52
C ARG A 441 1.52 18.46 -19.48
N LYS A 442 0.41 18.67 -18.75
CA LYS A 442 0.37 19.66 -17.66
C LYS A 442 1.37 19.37 -16.55
N PHE A 443 1.56 18.08 -16.23
CA PHE A 443 2.56 17.69 -15.24
C PHE A 443 3.98 17.99 -15.72
N ASP A 444 4.31 17.65 -16.95
CA ASP A 444 5.63 17.91 -17.54
C ASP A 444 5.92 19.41 -17.63
N GLU A 445 4.94 20.23 -18.04
CA GLU A 445 5.06 21.70 -18.09
C GLU A 445 5.31 22.31 -16.70
N ALA A 446 4.66 21.79 -15.66
CA ALA A 446 4.82 22.28 -14.27
C ALA A 446 6.14 21.84 -13.60
N ASN A 447 6.84 20.85 -14.15
CA ASN A 447 8.04 20.24 -13.56
C ASN A 447 9.32 20.39 -14.42
N LYS A 448 9.25 21.16 -15.49
CA LYS A 448 10.42 21.64 -16.26
C LYS A 448 11.19 22.69 -15.45
#